data_685722db2417aa6d5c4aec0714d66569
#
_entry.id   685722db2417aa6d5c4aec0714d66569
#
_cell.length_a   1.000
_cell.length_b   1.000
_cell.length_c   1.000
_cell.angle_alpha   90.00
_cell.angle_beta   90.00
_cell.angle_gamma   90.00
#
_symmetry.space_group_name_H-M   'P 1'
#
loop_
_entity.id
_entity.type
_entity.pdbx_description
1 polymer ?
#
loop_
_entity_poly.entity_id
_entity_poly.type
_entity_poly.pdbx_seq_one_letter_code
_entity_poly.pdbx_strand_id
1 'polypeptide(L)'
;MDDPILTIEERAAINAGRWFSTLSPSLRHDILRCAYVRRHKDGELLAARGEPPEEWIACAKGAVRVSSTSISGKQVTLTYVEPGVWFGDVAIFDGDRRTHDAYAHGETTTLCVAKADFKKILASHVELYEALLRLHARRIRQLYGLVEDLNTLPLRARLAKQLLHLLRSYGVSSLSDSRETRIGLQLAQEELAQLLGASRQRVNQELKAMEREDVIRIEPGGLVVRNRDALMHIVESDH
;
A
#
# COMPACT_ATOMS: atom_id res chain seq x y z
N MET A 1 -15.85 11.83 24.95
CA MET A 1 -15.39 11.88 23.55
C MET A 1 -15.68 10.50 23.02
N ASP A 2 -16.67 10.36 22.13
CA ASP A 2 -16.99 9.06 21.56
C ASP A 2 -15.77 8.56 20.77
N ASP A 3 -15.30 7.34 21.08
CA ASP A 3 -14.24 6.71 20.31
C ASP A 3 -14.68 6.63 18.84
N PRO A 4 -13.83 7.05 17.89
CA PRO A 4 -14.20 7.02 16.49
C PRO A 4 -14.47 5.57 16.05
N ILE A 5 -15.67 5.33 15.53
CA ILE A 5 -16.11 4.01 15.04
C ILE A 5 -15.82 3.93 13.53
N LEU A 6 -15.44 2.77 13.03
CA LEU A 6 -15.33 2.52 11.59
C LEU A 6 -16.70 2.69 10.90
N THR A 7 -16.72 3.37 9.77
CA THR A 7 -17.88 3.37 8.88
C THR A 7 -18.13 1.96 8.30
N ILE A 8 -19.28 1.75 7.69
CA ILE A 8 -19.61 0.47 7.03
C ILE A 8 -18.58 0.14 5.95
N GLU A 9 -18.17 1.12 5.16
CA GLU A 9 -17.18 0.96 4.07
C GLU A 9 -15.79 0.64 4.62
N GLU A 10 -15.34 1.36 5.66
CA GLU A 10 -14.04 1.11 6.31
C GLU A 10 -13.99 -0.30 6.92
N ARG A 11 -15.09 -0.72 7.57
CA ARG A 11 -15.21 -2.09 8.12
C ARG A 11 -15.21 -3.14 7.01
N ALA A 12 -15.90 -2.87 5.91
CA ALA A 12 -15.90 -3.76 4.75
C ALA A 12 -14.50 -3.90 4.15
N ALA A 13 -13.75 -2.79 4.03
CA ALA A 13 -12.37 -2.81 3.53
C ALA A 13 -11.45 -3.68 4.42
N ILE A 14 -11.51 -3.53 5.75
CA ILE A 14 -10.73 -4.37 6.68
C ILE A 14 -11.10 -5.84 6.50
N ASN A 15 -12.40 -6.18 6.48
CA ASN A 15 -12.86 -7.57 6.37
C ASN A 15 -12.56 -8.21 5.02
N ALA A 16 -12.53 -7.42 3.94
CA ALA A 16 -12.17 -7.86 2.59
C ALA A 16 -10.63 -7.95 2.38
N GLY A 17 -9.83 -7.47 3.32
CA GLY A 17 -8.37 -7.52 3.25
C GLY A 17 -7.88 -8.94 2.95
N ARG A 18 -7.06 -9.10 1.90
CA ARG A 18 -6.65 -10.40 1.34
C ARG A 18 -6.06 -11.36 2.37
N TRP A 19 -5.34 -10.82 3.34
CA TRP A 19 -4.75 -11.61 4.42
C TRP A 19 -5.77 -11.78 5.57
N PHE A 20 -6.40 -10.70 6.01
CA PHE A 20 -7.30 -10.70 7.15
C PHE A 20 -8.51 -11.61 6.94
N SER A 21 -9.05 -11.68 5.72
CA SER A 21 -10.17 -12.55 5.36
C SER A 21 -9.85 -14.06 5.46
N THR A 22 -8.55 -14.42 5.47
CA THR A 22 -8.12 -15.83 5.60
C THR A 22 -8.04 -16.31 7.05
N LEU A 23 -8.14 -15.41 8.02
CA LEU A 23 -8.09 -15.74 9.44
C LEU A 23 -9.41 -16.36 9.91
N SER A 24 -9.35 -17.19 10.96
CA SER A 24 -10.56 -17.76 11.56
C SER A 24 -11.49 -16.67 12.10
N PRO A 25 -12.82 -16.91 12.16
CA PRO A 25 -13.77 -15.93 12.69
C PRO A 25 -13.46 -15.52 14.13
N SER A 26 -13.00 -16.44 15.00
CA SER A 26 -12.64 -16.14 16.39
C SER A 26 -11.42 -15.23 16.47
N LEU A 27 -10.37 -15.50 15.69
CA LEU A 27 -9.18 -14.66 15.66
C LEU A 27 -9.51 -13.25 15.12
N ARG A 28 -10.28 -13.14 14.04
CA ARG A 28 -10.73 -11.84 13.53
C ARG A 28 -11.53 -11.06 14.55
N HIS A 29 -12.43 -11.75 15.28
CA HIS A 29 -13.22 -11.13 16.34
C HIS A 29 -12.32 -10.56 17.45
N ASP A 30 -11.35 -11.33 17.94
CA ASP A 30 -10.47 -10.88 19.01
C ASP A 30 -9.52 -9.75 18.58
N ILE A 31 -9.03 -9.77 17.34
CA ILE A 31 -8.28 -8.64 16.77
C ILE A 31 -9.13 -7.37 16.76
N LEU A 32 -10.35 -7.45 16.21
CA LEU A 32 -11.23 -6.29 16.08
C LEU A 32 -11.71 -5.77 17.44
N ARG A 33 -11.89 -6.63 18.43
CA ARG A 33 -12.29 -6.28 19.79
C ARG A 33 -11.23 -5.48 20.54
N CYS A 34 -9.95 -5.75 20.27
CA CYS A 34 -8.82 -5.05 20.88
C CYS A 34 -8.38 -3.81 20.10
N ALA A 35 -8.95 -3.61 18.91
CA ALA A 35 -8.54 -2.53 18.03
C ALA A 35 -9.30 -1.23 18.32
N TYR A 36 -8.62 -0.12 18.05
CA TYR A 36 -9.19 1.23 18.11
C TYR A 36 -8.89 2.00 16.82
N VAL A 37 -9.72 2.99 16.53
CA VAL A 37 -9.70 3.74 15.28
C VAL A 37 -8.96 5.06 15.46
N ARG A 38 -8.10 5.40 14.49
CA ARG A 38 -7.50 6.73 14.35
C ARG A 38 -7.83 7.33 13.00
N ARG A 39 -8.09 8.64 12.97
CA ARG A 39 -8.31 9.41 11.75
C ARG A 39 -7.17 10.39 11.57
N HIS A 40 -6.62 10.43 10.38
CA HIS A 40 -5.45 11.23 10.05
C HIS A 40 -5.75 12.17 8.89
N LYS A 41 -5.20 13.37 8.98
CA LYS A 41 -5.16 14.33 7.88
C LYS A 41 -4.05 13.98 6.91
N ASP A 42 -4.17 14.50 5.69
CA ASP A 42 -3.10 14.34 4.69
C ASP A 42 -1.73 14.80 5.24
N GLY A 43 -0.70 13.99 4.98
CA GLY A 43 0.67 14.25 5.42
C GLY A 43 0.93 14.03 6.91
N GLU A 44 -0.05 13.64 7.73
CA GLU A 44 0.15 13.36 9.15
C GLU A 44 1.05 12.13 9.35
N LEU A 45 2.01 12.24 10.28
CA LEU A 45 2.92 11.16 10.64
C LEU A 45 2.19 10.14 11.54
N LEU A 46 2.13 8.88 11.11
CA LEU A 46 1.57 7.77 11.87
C LEU A 46 2.63 7.06 12.71
N ALA A 47 3.82 6.92 12.16
CA ALA A 47 4.94 6.23 12.81
C ALA A 47 6.26 6.72 12.21
N ALA A 48 7.24 7.00 13.06
CA ALA A 48 8.56 7.46 12.62
C ALA A 48 9.60 6.33 12.63
N ARG A 49 10.51 6.40 11.67
CA ARG A 49 11.71 5.56 11.65
C ARG A 49 12.51 5.78 12.94
N GLY A 50 13.00 4.70 13.53
CA GLY A 50 13.78 4.72 14.76
C GLY A 50 12.96 4.75 16.04
N GLU A 51 11.65 4.91 15.98
CA GLU A 51 10.77 4.79 17.15
C GLU A 51 10.52 3.32 17.53
N PRO A 52 10.24 3.05 18.80
CA PRO A 52 9.83 1.73 19.24
C PRO A 52 8.45 1.38 18.63
N PRO A 53 8.19 0.10 18.33
CA PRO A 53 6.90 -0.33 17.83
C PRO A 53 5.87 -0.40 18.96
N GLU A 54 4.89 0.49 18.96
CA GLU A 54 3.84 0.51 19.99
C GLU A 54 2.53 -0.11 19.49
N GLU A 55 2.37 -0.22 18.16
CA GLU A 55 1.10 -0.60 17.54
C GLU A 55 1.31 -1.43 16.29
N TRP A 56 0.39 -2.37 16.08
CA TRP A 56 0.12 -3.05 14.83
C TRP A 56 -1.05 -2.35 14.14
N ILE A 57 -0.92 -2.00 12.88
CA ILE A 57 -1.78 -1.01 12.21
C ILE A 57 -2.36 -1.62 10.93
N ALA A 58 -3.65 -1.37 10.67
CA ALA A 58 -4.28 -1.61 9.38
C ALA A 58 -4.76 -0.29 8.77
N CYS A 59 -4.62 -0.15 7.46
CA CYS A 59 -5.29 0.92 6.72
C CYS A 59 -6.76 0.52 6.52
N ALA A 60 -7.70 1.40 6.89
CA ALA A 60 -9.14 1.16 6.70
C ALA A 60 -9.72 2.03 5.56
N LYS A 61 -9.15 3.24 5.35
CA LYS A 61 -9.54 4.18 4.29
C LYS A 61 -8.32 5.02 3.89
N GLY A 62 -8.29 5.51 2.67
CA GLY A 62 -7.19 6.32 2.15
C GLY A 62 -5.97 5.46 1.82
N ALA A 63 -4.79 5.93 2.12
CA ALA A 63 -3.55 5.18 1.96
C ALA A 63 -2.51 5.60 3.00
N VAL A 64 -1.58 4.70 3.33
CA VAL A 64 -0.42 5.04 4.16
C VAL A 64 0.83 4.97 3.30
N ARG A 65 1.48 6.11 3.11
CA ARG A 65 2.77 6.21 2.41
C ARG A 65 3.90 5.75 3.32
N VAL A 66 4.57 4.70 2.94
CA VAL A 66 5.77 4.21 3.62
C VAL A 66 7.00 4.76 2.89
N SER A 67 7.85 5.47 3.62
CA SER A 67 9.01 6.15 3.05
C SER A 67 10.25 6.02 3.92
N SER A 68 11.39 6.30 3.32
CA SER A 68 12.68 6.40 3.99
C SER A 68 13.38 7.67 3.56
N THR A 69 14.07 8.32 4.49
CA THR A 69 14.90 9.47 4.19
C THR A 69 16.37 9.08 4.39
N SER A 70 17.20 9.27 3.36
CA SER A 70 18.63 9.01 3.42
C SER A 70 19.32 10.04 4.30
N ILE A 71 20.58 9.75 4.68
CA ILE A 71 21.44 10.69 5.43
C ILE A 71 21.62 12.01 4.66
N SER A 72 21.62 11.97 3.33
CA SER A 72 21.72 13.17 2.48
C SER A 72 20.38 13.94 2.33
N GLY A 73 19.32 13.54 3.05
CA GLY A 73 18.00 14.18 2.97
C GLY A 73 17.15 13.75 1.78
N LYS A 74 17.63 12.81 0.96
CA LYS A 74 16.83 12.30 -0.16
C LYS A 74 15.72 11.40 0.37
N GLN A 75 14.46 11.78 0.13
CA GLN A 75 13.29 10.98 0.45
C GLN A 75 13.00 9.97 -0.65
N VAL A 76 12.65 8.75 -0.26
CA VAL A 76 12.23 7.67 -1.15
C VAL A 76 10.93 7.10 -0.65
N THR A 77 9.91 7.11 -1.49
CA THR A 77 8.65 6.38 -1.25
C THR A 77 8.86 4.92 -1.65
N LEU A 78 8.61 4.01 -0.73
CA LEU A 78 8.78 2.57 -0.94
C LEU A 78 7.50 1.91 -1.40
N THR A 79 6.37 2.28 -0.78
CA THR A 79 5.06 1.72 -1.10
C THR A 79 3.94 2.57 -0.52
N TYR A 80 2.72 2.31 -0.98
CA TYR A 80 1.48 2.76 -0.37
C TYR A 80 0.73 1.55 0.19
N VAL A 81 0.39 1.61 1.48
CA VAL A 81 -0.44 0.59 2.14
C VAL A 81 -1.90 0.90 1.85
N GLU A 82 -2.54 -0.01 1.14
CA GLU A 82 -3.94 0.08 0.71
C GLU A 82 -4.93 -0.33 1.81
N PRO A 83 -6.21 0.05 1.70
CA PRO A 83 -7.25 -0.40 2.64
C PRO A 83 -7.30 -1.94 2.74
N GLY A 84 -7.45 -2.44 3.97
CA GLY A 84 -7.46 -3.86 4.30
C GLY A 84 -6.07 -4.48 4.53
N VAL A 85 -4.99 -3.72 4.36
CA VAL A 85 -3.61 -4.21 4.58
C VAL A 85 -3.12 -3.84 5.98
N TRP A 86 -2.55 -4.83 6.67
CA TRP A 86 -1.95 -4.72 7.99
C TRP A 86 -0.42 -4.56 7.91
N PHE A 87 0.17 -3.72 8.75
CA PHE A 87 1.60 -3.44 8.79
C PHE A 87 2.09 -3.06 10.21
N GLY A 88 3.40 -2.91 10.37
CA GLY A 88 4.02 -2.52 11.66
C GLY A 88 4.34 -3.68 12.58
N ASP A 89 4.06 -4.91 12.15
CA ASP A 89 4.30 -6.17 12.87
C ASP A 89 5.79 -6.55 12.93
N VAL A 90 6.60 -6.22 11.92
CA VAL A 90 8.03 -6.61 11.84
C VAL A 90 8.78 -6.21 13.09
N ALA A 91 8.77 -4.92 13.43
CA ALA A 91 9.48 -4.39 14.60
C ALA A 91 8.90 -4.90 15.94
N ILE A 92 7.63 -5.34 15.98
CA ILE A 92 7.05 -5.98 17.16
C ILE A 92 7.63 -7.38 17.36
N PHE A 93 7.91 -8.11 16.25
CA PHE A 93 8.44 -9.47 16.30
C PHE A 93 9.93 -9.53 16.60
N ASP A 94 10.74 -8.72 15.90
CA ASP A 94 12.19 -8.73 16.08
C ASP A 94 12.66 -7.91 17.29
N GLY A 95 11.75 -7.08 17.85
CA GLY A 95 12.04 -6.25 19.01
C GLY A 95 12.89 -5.02 18.69
N ASP A 96 13.17 -4.77 17.43
CA ASP A 96 13.97 -3.64 16.98
C ASP A 96 13.07 -2.39 16.73
N ARG A 97 13.70 -1.30 16.32
CA ARG A 97 13.03 -0.04 16.04
C ARG A 97 12.38 -0.06 14.65
N ARG A 98 11.39 0.82 14.43
CA ARG A 98 10.75 0.97 13.12
C ARG A 98 11.77 1.35 12.06
N THR A 99 11.72 0.67 10.93
CA THR A 99 12.68 0.82 9.81
C THR A 99 12.35 1.97 8.88
N HIS A 100 11.08 2.41 8.84
CA HIS A 100 10.56 3.39 7.89
C HIS A 100 9.59 4.35 8.55
N ASP A 101 9.43 5.53 7.93
CA ASP A 101 8.37 6.47 8.25
C ASP A 101 7.07 6.04 7.58
N ALA A 102 5.96 6.27 8.25
CA ALA A 102 4.61 6.04 7.73
C ALA A 102 3.78 7.34 7.85
N TYR A 103 3.29 7.85 6.73
CA TYR A 103 2.48 9.08 6.66
C TYR A 103 1.13 8.79 6.05
N ALA A 104 0.10 9.48 6.53
CA ALA A 104 -1.19 9.52 5.88
C ALA A 104 -1.07 10.15 4.49
N HIS A 105 -1.72 9.54 3.51
CA HIS A 105 -1.83 10.07 2.14
C HIS A 105 -3.31 10.28 1.83
N GLY A 106 -3.70 11.54 1.75
CA GLY A 106 -5.09 11.97 1.81
C GLY A 106 -5.70 11.76 3.20
N GLU A 107 -7.01 11.94 3.32
CA GLU A 107 -7.75 11.58 4.53
C GLU A 107 -7.67 10.08 4.77
N THR A 108 -6.98 9.67 5.81
CA THR A 108 -6.68 8.27 6.10
C THR A 108 -7.31 7.85 7.42
N THR A 109 -7.93 6.67 7.43
CA THR A 109 -8.40 6.02 8.65
C THR A 109 -7.58 4.76 8.88
N THR A 110 -7.08 4.59 10.10
CA THR A 110 -6.37 3.39 10.53
C THR A 110 -7.09 2.69 11.67
N LEU A 111 -6.94 1.37 11.71
CA LEU A 111 -7.32 0.53 12.82
C LEU A 111 -6.03 0.06 13.51
N CYS A 112 -5.88 0.33 14.79
CA CYS A 112 -4.67 0.09 15.54
C CYS A 112 -4.90 -0.93 16.65
N VAL A 113 -3.96 -1.86 16.83
CA VAL A 113 -3.92 -2.81 17.95
C VAL A 113 -2.65 -2.52 18.74
N ALA A 114 -2.80 -2.22 20.03
CA ALA A 114 -1.66 -1.96 20.90
C ALA A 114 -0.73 -3.19 20.97
N LYS A 115 0.58 -2.97 21.04
CA LYS A 115 1.61 -4.05 21.13
C LYS A 115 1.31 -5.07 22.21
N ALA A 116 0.82 -4.62 23.38
CA ALA A 116 0.48 -5.51 24.48
C ALA A 116 -0.68 -6.44 24.12
N ASP A 117 -1.71 -5.92 23.44
CA ASP A 117 -2.87 -6.72 23.04
C ASP A 117 -2.54 -7.62 21.86
N PHE A 118 -1.73 -7.16 20.89
CA PHE A 118 -1.20 -8.02 19.84
C PHE A 118 -0.45 -9.24 20.42
N LYS A 119 0.39 -9.05 21.46
CA LYS A 119 1.08 -10.16 22.13
C LYS A 119 0.12 -11.10 22.85
N LYS A 120 -0.95 -10.59 23.47
CA LYS A 120 -1.99 -11.44 24.08
C LYS A 120 -2.72 -12.28 23.03
N ILE A 121 -3.07 -11.66 21.88
CA ILE A 121 -3.73 -12.36 20.77
C ILE A 121 -2.81 -13.46 20.23
N LEU A 122 -1.51 -13.19 20.03
CA LEU A 122 -0.53 -14.20 19.64
C LEU A 122 -0.45 -15.38 20.62
N ALA A 123 -0.52 -15.11 21.92
CA ALA A 123 -0.48 -16.15 22.95
C ALA A 123 -1.77 -17.00 22.98
N SER A 124 -2.92 -16.42 22.61
CA SER A 124 -4.22 -17.10 22.62
C SER A 124 -4.53 -17.81 21.29
N HIS A 125 -3.96 -17.36 20.19
CA HIS A 125 -4.21 -17.84 18.82
C HIS A 125 -2.91 -18.22 18.13
N VAL A 126 -2.46 -19.44 18.31
CA VAL A 126 -1.23 -19.97 17.69
C VAL A 126 -1.29 -19.90 16.16
N GLU A 127 -2.48 -20.03 15.57
CA GLU A 127 -2.72 -19.88 14.12
C GLU A 127 -2.26 -18.52 13.57
N LEU A 128 -2.21 -17.46 14.40
CA LEU A 128 -1.77 -16.14 13.98
C LEU A 128 -0.29 -16.14 13.59
N TYR A 129 0.57 -16.92 14.28
CA TYR A 129 1.98 -17.06 13.88
C TYR A 129 2.11 -17.63 12.47
N GLU A 130 1.36 -18.69 12.17
CA GLU A 130 1.39 -19.30 10.84
C GLU A 130 0.85 -18.34 9.76
N ALA A 131 -0.23 -17.64 10.05
CA ALA A 131 -0.83 -16.66 9.14
C ALA A 131 0.14 -15.50 8.84
N LEU A 132 0.85 -14.98 9.84
CA LEU A 132 1.85 -13.94 9.70
C LEU A 132 3.10 -14.45 8.96
N LEU A 133 3.57 -15.66 9.26
CA LEU A 133 4.69 -16.27 8.54
C LEU A 133 4.38 -16.41 7.04
N ARG A 134 3.18 -16.85 6.68
CA ARG A 134 2.72 -16.88 5.28
C ARG A 134 2.64 -15.50 4.65
N LEU A 135 2.22 -14.48 5.42
CA LEU A 135 2.20 -13.09 4.96
C LEU A 135 3.61 -12.59 4.66
N HIS A 136 4.56 -12.81 5.59
CA HIS A 136 5.96 -12.40 5.41
C HIS A 136 6.63 -13.16 4.26
N ALA A 137 6.39 -14.47 4.12
CA ALA A 137 6.91 -15.24 2.99
C ALA A 137 6.44 -14.66 1.64
N ARG A 138 5.18 -14.23 1.54
CA ARG A 138 4.66 -13.53 0.34
C ARG A 138 5.33 -12.18 0.12
N ARG A 139 5.50 -11.37 1.18
CA ARG A 139 6.19 -10.07 1.10
C ARG A 139 7.65 -10.22 0.65
N ILE A 140 8.35 -11.22 1.17
CA ILE A 140 9.73 -11.53 0.75
C ILE A 140 9.78 -11.88 -0.75
N ARG A 141 8.88 -12.72 -1.24
CA ARG A 141 8.80 -13.02 -2.69
C ARG A 141 8.51 -11.78 -3.53
N GLN A 142 7.64 -10.90 -3.07
CA GLN A 142 7.38 -9.63 -3.75
C GLN A 142 8.61 -8.73 -3.78
N LEU A 143 9.39 -8.68 -2.70
CA LEU A 143 10.65 -7.94 -2.65
C LEU A 143 11.69 -8.52 -3.60
N TYR A 144 11.83 -9.86 -3.68
CA TYR A 144 12.71 -10.48 -4.69
C TYR A 144 12.29 -10.14 -6.11
N GLY A 145 10.99 -10.22 -6.42
CA GLY A 145 10.46 -9.81 -7.72
C GLY A 145 10.73 -8.33 -8.03
N LEU A 146 10.60 -7.44 -7.03
CA LEU A 146 10.93 -6.01 -7.22
C LEU A 146 12.43 -5.82 -7.51
N VAL A 147 13.31 -6.52 -6.80
CA VAL A 147 14.75 -6.47 -7.05
C VAL A 147 15.09 -6.98 -8.44
N GLU A 148 14.46 -8.07 -8.89
CA GLU A 148 14.59 -8.60 -10.24
C GLU A 148 14.13 -7.57 -11.28
N ASP A 149 12.94 -7.02 -11.14
CA ASP A 149 12.39 -6.00 -12.03
C ASP A 149 13.28 -4.76 -12.15
N LEU A 150 13.86 -4.31 -11.04
CA LEU A 150 14.77 -3.16 -11.04
C LEU A 150 16.05 -3.41 -11.83
N ASN A 151 16.50 -4.67 -11.90
CA ASN A 151 17.74 -5.06 -12.59
C ASN A 151 17.51 -5.50 -14.04
N THR A 152 16.34 -6.00 -14.38
CA THR A 152 16.08 -6.65 -15.68
C THR A 152 15.14 -5.87 -16.57
N LEU A 153 14.14 -5.19 -16.02
CA LEU A 153 13.10 -4.54 -16.81
C LEU A 153 13.43 -3.07 -17.15
N PRO A 154 13.12 -2.62 -18.38
CA PRO A 154 13.17 -1.21 -18.72
C PRO A 154 12.15 -0.40 -17.92
N LEU A 155 12.36 0.92 -17.81
CA LEU A 155 11.48 1.81 -17.04
C LEU A 155 10.02 1.71 -17.50
N ARG A 156 9.77 1.57 -18.78
CA ARG A 156 8.43 1.46 -19.37
C ARG A 156 7.67 0.25 -18.81
N ALA A 157 8.29 -0.93 -18.77
CA ALA A 157 7.68 -2.15 -18.23
C ALA A 157 7.44 -2.03 -16.72
N ARG A 158 8.40 -1.47 -15.97
CA ARG A 158 8.24 -1.20 -14.53
C ARG A 158 7.10 -0.23 -14.24
N LEU A 159 6.96 0.83 -15.07
CA LEU A 159 5.84 1.76 -14.98
C LEU A 159 4.52 1.06 -15.27
N ALA A 160 4.42 0.24 -16.32
CA ALA A 160 3.22 -0.54 -16.62
C ALA A 160 2.84 -1.50 -15.47
N LYS A 161 3.80 -2.22 -14.90
CA LYS A 161 3.59 -3.06 -13.69
C LYS A 161 3.05 -2.24 -12.52
N GLN A 162 3.63 -1.07 -12.26
CA GLN A 162 3.20 -0.19 -11.18
C GLN A 162 1.79 0.35 -11.39
N LEU A 163 1.44 0.74 -12.63
CA LEU A 163 0.09 1.19 -12.97
C LEU A 163 -0.93 0.06 -12.81
N LEU A 164 -0.61 -1.17 -13.23
CA LEU A 164 -1.46 -2.36 -13.00
C LEU A 164 -1.64 -2.66 -11.51
N HIS A 165 -0.60 -2.48 -10.70
CA HIS A 165 -0.69 -2.63 -9.25
C HIS A 165 -1.63 -1.58 -8.63
N LEU A 166 -1.43 -0.31 -8.96
CA LEU A 166 -2.26 0.79 -8.49
C LEU A 166 -3.72 0.64 -8.94
N LEU A 167 -3.95 0.18 -10.18
CA LEU A 167 -5.27 -0.08 -10.71
C LEU A 167 -6.01 -1.15 -9.90
N ARG A 168 -5.31 -2.21 -9.49
CA ARG A 168 -5.89 -3.29 -8.68
C ARG A 168 -6.25 -2.84 -7.26
N SER A 169 -5.41 -1.96 -6.67
CA SER A 169 -5.55 -1.51 -5.28
C SER A 169 -6.47 -0.29 -5.13
N TYR A 170 -6.50 0.58 -6.14
CA TYR A 170 -7.17 1.87 -6.09
C TYR A 170 -8.01 2.18 -7.34
N GLY A 171 -8.29 1.16 -8.16
CA GLY A 171 -9.08 1.36 -9.38
C GLY A 171 -10.53 1.70 -9.07
N VAL A 172 -11.02 2.79 -9.67
CA VAL A 172 -12.42 3.22 -9.64
C VAL A 172 -12.95 3.23 -11.07
N SER A 173 -13.97 2.41 -11.34
CA SER A 173 -14.57 2.34 -12.68
C SER A 173 -15.15 3.69 -13.07
N SER A 174 -14.92 4.11 -14.31
CA SER A 174 -15.53 5.31 -14.87
C SER A 174 -17.04 5.08 -15.06
N LEU A 175 -17.85 6.06 -14.65
CA LEU A 175 -19.29 6.04 -14.90
C LEU A 175 -19.63 6.33 -16.38
N SER A 176 -18.70 6.96 -17.11
CA SER A 176 -18.92 7.39 -18.50
C SER A 176 -18.42 6.38 -19.54
N ASP A 177 -17.41 5.57 -19.23
CA ASP A 177 -16.89 4.50 -20.08
C ASP A 177 -16.44 3.32 -19.22
N SER A 178 -17.10 2.17 -19.40
CA SER A 178 -16.79 0.94 -18.66
C SER A 178 -15.42 0.35 -18.96
N ARG A 179 -14.76 0.81 -20.02
CA ARG A 179 -13.37 0.43 -20.39
C ARG A 179 -12.32 1.23 -19.66
N GLU A 180 -12.67 2.43 -19.21
CA GLU A 180 -11.75 3.32 -18.50
C GLU A 180 -11.80 3.06 -16.99
N THR A 181 -10.65 2.95 -16.36
CA THR A 181 -10.54 2.84 -14.90
C THR A 181 -9.59 3.91 -14.39
N ARG A 182 -10.09 4.78 -13.51
CA ARG A 182 -9.29 5.80 -12.86
C ARG A 182 -8.54 5.20 -11.68
N ILE A 183 -7.29 5.56 -11.52
CA ILE A 183 -6.54 5.28 -10.29
C ILE A 183 -6.97 6.32 -9.25
N GLY A 184 -7.68 5.88 -8.21
CA GLY A 184 -8.23 6.76 -7.17
C GLY A 184 -7.19 7.33 -6.21
N LEU A 185 -5.98 6.75 -6.18
CA LEU A 185 -4.87 7.28 -5.41
C LEU A 185 -4.27 8.48 -6.16
N GLN A 186 -4.28 9.65 -5.53
CA GLN A 186 -3.65 10.85 -6.09
C GLN A 186 -2.14 10.75 -5.89
N LEU A 187 -1.41 10.55 -6.97
CA LEU A 187 0.05 10.47 -6.96
C LEU A 187 0.66 11.61 -7.76
N ALA A 188 1.55 12.36 -7.12
CA ALA A 188 2.43 13.27 -7.85
C ALA A 188 3.41 12.46 -8.72
N GLN A 189 3.80 13.02 -9.88
CA GLN A 189 4.79 12.37 -10.76
C GLN A 189 6.13 12.11 -10.05
N GLU A 190 6.48 12.93 -9.06
CA GLU A 190 7.66 12.74 -8.22
C GLU A 190 7.55 11.49 -7.35
N GLU A 191 6.38 11.25 -6.75
CA GLU A 191 6.13 10.07 -5.93
C GLU A 191 6.15 8.78 -6.77
N LEU A 192 5.55 8.83 -7.97
CA LEU A 192 5.62 7.73 -8.92
C LEU A 192 7.06 7.45 -9.36
N ALA A 193 7.86 8.50 -9.57
CA ALA A 193 9.28 8.38 -9.90
C ALA A 193 10.08 7.73 -8.76
N GLN A 194 9.78 8.08 -7.51
CA GLN A 194 10.38 7.46 -6.33
C GLN A 194 10.06 5.97 -6.25
N LEU A 195 8.80 5.57 -6.43
CA LEU A 195 8.38 4.16 -6.47
C LEU A 195 9.10 3.34 -7.55
N LEU A 196 9.44 3.98 -8.66
CA LEU A 196 10.10 3.33 -9.79
C LEU A 196 11.64 3.39 -9.73
N GLY A 197 12.21 4.10 -8.75
CA GLY A 197 13.64 4.32 -8.67
C GLY A 197 14.20 5.08 -9.89
N ALA A 198 13.42 6.01 -10.45
CA ALA A 198 13.76 6.74 -11.67
C ALA A 198 13.64 8.26 -11.48
N SER A 199 14.15 9.07 -12.41
CA SER A 199 13.93 10.50 -12.36
C SER A 199 12.52 10.87 -12.83
N ARG A 200 11.94 11.93 -12.23
CA ARG A 200 10.65 12.49 -12.62
C ARG A 200 10.56 12.76 -14.12
N GLN A 201 11.64 13.28 -14.71
CA GLN A 201 11.69 13.57 -16.14
C GLN A 201 11.49 12.32 -17.00
N ARG A 202 12.20 11.22 -16.68
CA ARG A 202 12.08 9.95 -17.41
C ARG A 202 10.69 9.34 -17.25
N VAL A 203 10.14 9.33 -16.02
CA VAL A 203 8.77 8.84 -15.80
C VAL A 203 7.74 9.66 -16.58
N ASN A 204 7.88 10.99 -16.59
CA ASN A 204 6.98 11.85 -17.37
C ASN A 204 7.08 11.58 -18.88
N GLN A 205 8.27 11.30 -19.41
CA GLN A 205 8.47 10.91 -20.81
C GLN A 205 7.71 9.63 -21.17
N GLU A 206 7.81 8.60 -20.32
CA GLU A 206 7.08 7.33 -20.51
C GLU A 206 5.56 7.51 -20.37
N LEU A 207 5.09 8.26 -19.36
CA LEU A 207 3.67 8.56 -19.22
C LEU A 207 3.10 9.26 -20.48
N LYS A 208 3.81 10.26 -21.02
CA LYS A 208 3.41 10.95 -22.25
C LYS A 208 3.48 10.05 -23.50
N ALA A 209 4.39 9.09 -23.53
CA ALA A 209 4.44 8.10 -24.60
C ALA A 209 3.21 7.17 -24.52
N MET A 210 2.90 6.62 -23.34
CA MET A 210 1.71 5.79 -23.14
C MET A 210 0.40 6.55 -23.40
N GLU A 211 0.35 7.85 -23.11
CA GLU A 211 -0.81 8.69 -23.42
C GLU A 211 -0.99 8.89 -24.93
N ARG A 212 0.08 9.13 -25.70
CA ARG A 212 0.03 9.21 -27.18
C ARG A 212 -0.40 7.91 -27.83
N GLU A 213 -0.11 6.77 -27.20
CA GLU A 213 -0.49 5.43 -27.65
C GLU A 213 -1.90 5.02 -27.16
N ASP A 214 -2.61 5.92 -26.50
CA ASP A 214 -3.97 5.71 -25.99
C ASP A 214 -4.08 4.61 -24.92
N VAL A 215 -2.97 4.30 -24.25
CA VAL A 215 -2.93 3.32 -23.15
C VAL A 215 -3.46 3.91 -21.84
N ILE A 216 -3.11 5.18 -21.59
CA ILE A 216 -3.53 5.94 -20.40
C ILE A 216 -3.98 7.35 -20.80
N ARG A 217 -4.63 8.05 -19.88
CA ARG A 217 -4.87 9.49 -19.92
C ARG A 217 -4.36 10.14 -18.64
N ILE A 218 -3.62 11.24 -18.79
CA ILE A 218 -3.10 12.01 -17.66
C ILE A 218 -4.13 13.09 -17.32
N GLU A 219 -4.57 13.13 -16.07
CA GLU A 219 -5.48 14.13 -15.54
C GLU A 219 -4.81 14.96 -14.43
N PRO A 220 -5.31 16.16 -14.11
CA PRO A 220 -4.83 16.91 -12.95
C PRO A 220 -4.99 16.07 -11.67
N GLY A 221 -3.87 15.69 -11.04
CA GLY A 221 -3.84 14.90 -9.82
C GLY A 221 -4.21 13.42 -9.98
N GLY A 222 -4.24 12.85 -11.20
CA GLY A 222 -4.62 11.45 -11.39
C GLY A 222 -4.22 10.86 -12.74
N LEU A 223 -4.43 9.56 -12.84
CA LEU A 223 -4.21 8.76 -14.04
C LEU A 223 -5.45 7.91 -14.33
N VAL A 224 -5.83 7.83 -15.60
CA VAL A 224 -6.89 6.95 -16.09
C VAL A 224 -6.26 5.92 -17.01
N VAL A 225 -6.47 4.65 -16.73
CA VAL A 225 -6.09 3.55 -17.61
C VAL A 225 -7.22 3.33 -18.61
N ARG A 226 -6.91 3.47 -19.90
CA ARG A 226 -7.83 3.29 -21.02
C ARG A 226 -7.74 1.91 -21.62
N ASN A 227 -6.55 1.32 -21.64
CA ASN A 227 -6.30 0.00 -22.20
C ASN A 227 -5.44 -0.84 -21.24
N ARG A 228 -6.11 -1.65 -20.42
CA ARG A 228 -5.45 -2.54 -19.47
C ARG A 228 -4.64 -3.64 -20.17
N ASP A 229 -5.12 -4.16 -21.29
CA ASP A 229 -4.46 -5.24 -22.02
C ASP A 229 -3.16 -4.75 -22.66
N ALA A 230 -3.14 -3.50 -23.14
CA ALA A 230 -1.89 -2.88 -23.59
C ALA A 230 -0.85 -2.73 -22.48
N LEU A 231 -1.26 -2.39 -21.25
CA LEU A 231 -0.33 -2.39 -20.10
C LEU A 231 0.21 -3.79 -19.81
N MET A 232 -0.63 -4.82 -19.89
CA MET A 232 -0.17 -6.21 -19.70
C MET A 232 0.79 -6.62 -20.79
N HIS A 233 0.50 -6.29 -22.05
CA HIS A 233 1.37 -6.57 -23.17
C HIS A 233 2.75 -5.89 -23.07
N ILE A 234 2.81 -4.64 -22.60
CA ILE A 234 4.09 -3.95 -22.33
C ILE A 234 4.93 -4.73 -21.31
N VAL A 235 4.31 -5.27 -20.28
CA VAL A 235 5.02 -6.08 -19.27
C VAL A 235 5.52 -7.39 -19.85
N GLU A 236 4.73 -8.05 -20.69
CA GLU A 236 5.05 -9.37 -21.27
C GLU A 236 6.11 -9.30 -22.38
N SER A 237 6.13 -8.20 -23.15
CA SER A 237 7.06 -8.05 -24.30
C SER A 237 8.50 -7.76 -23.89
N ASP A 238 8.71 -7.30 -22.65
CA ASP A 238 10.03 -6.94 -22.11
C ASP A 238 10.56 -7.99 -21.10
N HIS A 239 9.86 -9.12 -20.94
CA HIS A 239 10.28 -10.31 -20.22
C HIS A 239 10.86 -11.33 -21.20
#